data_abe373daa0ff374b8ce20659b648df7e
#
_entry.id   abe373daa0ff374b8ce20659b648df7e
#
_cell.length_a   1.000
_cell.length_b   1.000
_cell.length_c   1.000
_cell.angle_alpha   90.00
_cell.angle_beta   90.00
_cell.angle_gamma   90.00
#
_symmetry.space_group_name_H-M   'P 1'
#
loop_
_entity.id
_entity.type
_entity.pdbx_description
1 polymer ?
#
loop_
_entity_poly.entity_id
_entity_poly.type
_entity_poly.pdbx_seq_one_letter_code
_entity_poly.pdbx_strand_id
1 'polypeptide(L)'
;IFSSCLYSQTMDDNIIINCCEDSYVFKEGPGNNPIVQNTRKTEYEASRMGATVQPHMFYGEFISLDEAKAKGVLAPKAIHRHATPENVFFDDTRICYFNLSLSRQGKKAAVQFNRTFHDLRYFTHIYFPEEYFIRKKRITVPIPAALSRFRLVEKNFGPGIRCEKSVNKEGDSLFVYTLKGVPATRKEEAAPADNCLYPHLLVTGPFADVQAMYRWLNGLAEVDCTLPQAEMLTDEITAGCTDELEKIRRTYAYVQQNIRYIAFENGLAGHRPDRPAEVLRKRYGDCKGMALLLRTLLKAQGFDARMAYIGTDDIASSPDEVPTLAAINHAFCLLFHQGKRYCLDAT
;
A
#
# COMPACT_ATOMS: atom_id res chain seq x y z
N ILE A 1 0.97 -0.57 2.10
CA ILE A 1 1.74 -0.30 3.32
C ILE A 1 2.97 0.49 2.92
N PHE A 2 2.83 1.79 2.72
CA PHE A 2 3.99 2.68 2.60
C PHE A 2 4.18 3.36 3.93
N SER A 3 4.60 2.60 4.95
CA SER A 3 5.05 3.17 6.18
C SER A 3 6.46 3.70 5.97
N SER A 4 6.58 4.96 6.11
CA SER A 4 7.75 5.80 6.06
C SER A 4 8.78 5.44 7.14
N CYS A 5 9.49 4.36 7.00
CA CYS A 5 10.65 4.03 7.82
C CYS A 5 11.94 4.22 7.04
N LEU A 6 12.24 5.45 6.68
CA LEU A 6 13.58 5.87 6.32
C LEU A 6 13.84 7.26 6.89
N TYR A 7 14.75 7.31 7.82
CA TYR A 7 15.32 8.47 8.48
C TYR A 7 14.55 9.02 9.69
N SER A 8 15.00 8.63 10.87
CA SER A 8 14.98 9.45 12.06
C SER A 8 15.88 10.70 11.82
N GLN A 9 15.41 11.61 10.95
CA GLN A 9 15.95 12.95 10.95
C GLN A 9 15.05 13.80 11.85
N THR A 10 15.67 14.46 12.82
CA THR A 10 15.06 15.59 13.52
C THR A 10 14.42 16.50 12.48
N MET A 11 13.10 16.64 12.54
CA MET A 11 12.34 17.49 11.60
C MET A 11 12.92 18.90 11.67
N ASP A 12 13.48 19.33 10.55
CA ASP A 12 14.10 20.63 10.45
C ASP A 12 12.98 21.67 10.26
N ASP A 13 12.58 22.36 11.34
CA ASP A 13 11.68 23.52 11.29
C ASP A 13 12.23 24.66 10.40
N ASN A 14 13.40 24.41 9.79
CA ASN A 14 14.07 25.34 8.91
C ASN A 14 13.57 25.34 7.47
N ILE A 15 12.62 24.44 7.14
CA ILE A 15 12.02 24.34 5.80
C ILE A 15 10.52 24.58 5.86
N ILE A 16 10.04 25.31 4.86
CA ILE A 16 8.60 25.55 4.62
C ILE A 16 8.28 25.14 3.18
N ILE A 17 7.17 24.47 2.98
CA ILE A 17 6.56 24.26 1.67
C ILE A 17 5.69 25.48 1.35
N ASN A 18 6.12 26.34 0.42
CA ASN A 18 5.34 27.48 -0.02
C ASN A 18 4.10 27.07 -0.81
N CYS A 19 4.30 26.15 -1.76
CA CYS A 19 3.24 25.62 -2.60
C CYS A 19 3.53 24.16 -2.92
N CYS A 20 2.51 23.31 -2.79
CA CYS A 20 2.52 21.94 -3.28
C CYS A 20 1.30 21.77 -4.20
N GLU A 21 1.55 21.40 -5.45
CA GLU A 21 0.53 21.09 -6.44
C GLU A 21 0.63 19.62 -6.83
N ASP A 22 -0.44 18.89 -6.57
CA ASP A 22 -0.58 17.48 -6.93
C ASP A 22 -1.71 17.35 -7.95
N SER A 23 -1.41 16.93 -9.17
CA SER A 23 -2.40 16.76 -10.21
C SER A 23 -2.39 15.33 -10.74
N TYR A 24 -3.58 14.80 -10.97
CA TYR A 24 -3.80 13.46 -11.49
C TYR A 24 -4.52 13.54 -12.82
N VAL A 25 -4.16 12.72 -13.78
CA VAL A 25 -4.78 12.67 -15.11
C VAL A 25 -5.00 11.22 -15.49
N PHE A 26 -6.26 10.83 -15.69
CA PHE A 26 -6.60 9.52 -16.23
C PHE A 26 -6.34 9.50 -17.73
N LYS A 27 -5.69 8.45 -18.22
CA LYS A 27 -5.39 8.23 -19.63
C LYS A 27 -5.68 6.80 -20.01
N GLU A 28 -5.84 6.59 -21.29
CA GLU A 28 -5.83 5.25 -21.86
C GLU A 28 -4.40 4.69 -21.85
N GLY A 29 -4.23 3.49 -21.31
CA GLY A 29 -2.97 2.78 -21.26
C GLY A 29 -2.94 1.59 -22.21
N PRO A 30 -1.88 0.78 -22.19
CA PRO A 30 -1.75 -0.41 -23.02
C PRO A 30 -2.94 -1.36 -22.85
N GLY A 31 -3.47 -1.90 -23.95
CA GLY A 31 -4.59 -2.83 -23.94
C GLY A 31 -5.92 -2.23 -23.46
N ASN A 32 -6.13 -0.92 -23.68
CA ASN A 32 -7.31 -0.15 -23.23
C ASN A 32 -7.52 -0.15 -21.71
N ASN A 33 -6.49 -0.46 -20.92
CA ASN A 33 -6.56 -0.36 -19.48
C ASN A 33 -6.27 1.09 -19.05
N PRO A 34 -7.12 1.70 -18.23
CA PRO A 34 -6.88 3.06 -17.77
C PRO A 34 -5.66 3.11 -16.84
N ILE A 35 -4.87 4.16 -17.00
CA ILE A 35 -3.73 4.51 -16.16
C ILE A 35 -3.95 5.90 -15.54
N VAL A 36 -3.23 6.18 -14.44
CA VAL A 36 -3.24 7.53 -13.84
C VAL A 36 -1.83 8.11 -13.87
N GLN A 37 -1.68 9.27 -14.48
CA GLN A 37 -0.47 10.07 -14.38
C GLN A 37 -0.61 11.10 -13.27
N ASN A 38 0.37 11.13 -12.37
CA ASN A 38 0.47 12.09 -11.29
C ASN A 38 1.65 13.02 -11.55
N THR A 39 1.41 14.32 -11.49
CA THR A 39 2.45 15.35 -11.47
C THR A 39 2.41 16.06 -10.14
N ARG A 40 3.52 15.97 -9.39
CA ARG A 40 3.68 16.66 -8.11
C ARG A 40 4.76 17.74 -8.25
N LYS A 41 4.38 18.99 -7.96
CA LYS A 41 5.29 20.14 -7.94
C LYS A 41 5.31 20.73 -6.54
N THR A 42 6.51 20.86 -5.95
CA THR A 42 6.67 21.37 -4.59
C THR A 42 7.75 22.47 -4.58
N GLU A 43 7.40 23.64 -4.05
CA GLU A 43 8.35 24.73 -3.80
C GLU A 43 8.68 24.75 -2.31
N TYR A 44 9.95 24.54 -2.01
CA TYR A 44 10.53 24.64 -0.67
C TYR A 44 11.20 25.99 -0.47
N GLU A 45 11.14 26.52 0.76
CA GLU A 45 11.81 27.76 1.18
C GLU A 45 12.51 27.54 2.51
N ALA A 46 13.75 28.00 2.62
CA ALA A 46 14.48 28.01 3.88
C ALA A 46 13.93 29.10 4.81
N SER A 47 13.48 28.74 6.01
CA SER A 47 13.11 29.67 7.07
C SER A 47 14.31 30.19 7.83
N ARG A 48 15.47 29.50 7.75
CA ARG A 48 16.75 29.86 8.38
C ARG A 48 17.92 29.59 7.42
N MET A 49 19.09 30.06 7.79
CA MET A 49 20.34 29.83 7.05
C MET A 49 20.79 28.38 7.18
N GLY A 50 21.33 27.80 6.11
CA GLY A 50 21.94 26.46 6.12
C GLY A 50 20.96 25.30 6.14
N ALA A 51 19.71 25.54 5.76
CA ALA A 51 18.69 24.49 5.70
C ALA A 51 18.96 23.49 4.58
N THR A 52 18.64 22.22 4.82
CA THR A 52 18.67 21.15 3.83
C THR A 52 17.29 20.51 3.71
N VAL A 53 16.94 20.05 2.51
CA VAL A 53 15.70 19.30 2.28
C VAL A 53 15.97 18.14 1.36
N GLN A 54 15.29 17.02 1.62
CA GLN A 54 15.40 15.79 0.84
C GLN A 54 14.05 15.39 0.22
N PRO A 55 13.58 16.15 -0.79
CA PRO A 55 12.35 15.79 -1.50
C PRO A 55 12.48 14.42 -2.14
N HIS A 56 11.46 13.57 -1.96
CA HIS A 56 11.52 12.20 -2.45
C HIS A 56 10.20 11.73 -3.05
N MET A 57 10.27 10.65 -3.83
CA MET A 57 9.13 9.97 -4.42
C MET A 57 9.38 8.47 -4.50
N PHE A 58 8.42 7.68 -4.02
CA PHE A 58 8.43 6.23 -4.12
C PHE A 58 7.84 5.76 -5.45
N TYR A 59 8.39 4.68 -5.99
CA TYR A 59 7.95 4.02 -7.21
C TYR A 59 8.33 2.53 -7.18
N GLY A 60 7.76 1.71 -8.06
CA GLY A 60 7.98 0.25 -8.09
C GLY A 60 7.37 -0.39 -9.33
N GLU A 61 7.02 -1.66 -9.29
CA GLU A 61 6.52 -2.40 -10.46
C GLU A 61 5.27 -1.77 -11.09
N PHE A 62 4.28 -1.39 -10.27
CA PHE A 62 3.01 -0.84 -10.77
C PHE A 62 2.96 0.69 -10.82
N ILE A 63 4.01 1.35 -10.36
CA ILE A 63 4.10 2.81 -10.30
C ILE A 63 5.46 3.23 -10.82
N SER A 64 5.55 3.62 -12.10
CA SER A 64 6.80 4.15 -12.65
C SER A 64 7.05 5.59 -12.22
N LEU A 65 8.32 5.95 -12.05
CA LEU A 65 8.76 7.33 -11.97
C LEU A 65 9.24 7.76 -13.35
N ASP A 66 8.47 8.62 -14.01
CA ASP A 66 8.71 9.01 -15.41
C ASP A 66 9.68 10.18 -15.49
N GLU A 67 9.66 11.07 -14.49
CA GLU A 67 10.53 12.24 -14.45
C GLU A 67 10.76 12.70 -13.01
N ALA A 68 11.99 13.14 -12.73
CA ALA A 68 12.37 13.85 -11.51
C ALA A 68 13.25 15.06 -11.88
N LYS A 69 12.82 16.25 -11.49
CA LYS A 69 13.51 17.52 -11.77
C LYS A 69 13.58 18.39 -10.53
N ALA A 70 14.71 19.09 -10.35
CA ALA A 70 14.83 20.10 -9.32
C ALA A 70 15.44 21.38 -9.90
N LYS A 71 15.04 22.54 -9.37
CA LYS A 71 15.49 23.89 -9.77
C LYS A 71 15.75 24.75 -8.55
N GLY A 72 16.52 25.84 -8.73
CA GLY A 72 16.78 26.83 -7.67
C GLY A 72 18.02 26.52 -6.82
N VAL A 73 18.69 25.40 -7.03
CA VAL A 73 19.97 25.02 -6.42
C VAL A 73 20.99 24.64 -7.49
N LEU A 74 22.27 24.61 -7.15
CA LEU A 74 23.34 24.27 -8.08
C LEU A 74 23.32 22.75 -8.35
N ALA A 75 23.27 22.36 -9.65
CA ALA A 75 23.43 21.01 -10.15
C ALA A 75 22.70 19.91 -9.34
N PRO A 76 21.37 19.99 -9.14
CA PRO A 76 20.63 18.98 -8.39
C PRO A 76 20.66 17.66 -9.16
N LYS A 77 21.07 16.58 -8.47
CA LYS A 77 21.13 15.24 -9.04
C LYS A 77 20.07 14.35 -8.38
N ALA A 78 19.25 13.71 -9.20
CA ALA A 78 18.32 12.66 -8.73
C ALA A 78 19.12 11.43 -8.31
N ILE A 79 18.84 10.92 -7.12
CA ILE A 79 19.46 9.72 -6.55
C ILE A 79 18.37 8.66 -6.43
N HIS A 80 18.64 7.47 -6.95
CA HIS A 80 17.73 6.33 -6.93
C HIS A 80 18.30 5.22 -6.04
N ARG A 81 17.48 4.69 -5.14
CA ARG A 81 17.84 3.57 -4.26
C ARG A 81 16.66 2.61 -4.07
N HIS A 82 16.93 1.41 -3.60
CA HIS A 82 15.90 0.56 -3.01
C HIS A 82 15.46 1.16 -1.67
N ALA A 83 14.19 1.05 -1.38
CA ALA A 83 13.57 1.51 -0.14
C ALA A 83 12.86 0.30 0.49
N THR A 84 13.58 -0.46 1.31
CA THR A 84 13.00 -1.61 2.01
C THR A 84 12.41 -1.13 3.34
N PRO A 85 11.10 -1.30 3.57
CA PRO A 85 10.48 -1.01 4.86
C PRO A 85 11.06 -1.87 5.98
N GLU A 86 10.95 -1.40 7.22
CA GLU A 86 11.23 -2.24 8.38
C GLU A 86 10.28 -3.45 8.40
N ASN A 87 10.76 -4.60 8.83
CA ASN A 87 10.01 -5.87 8.91
C ASN A 87 9.67 -6.53 7.55
N VAL A 88 10.11 -5.97 6.41
CA VAL A 88 10.01 -6.61 5.10
C VAL A 88 11.40 -7.03 4.65
N PHE A 89 11.60 -8.29 4.32
CA PHE A 89 12.90 -8.80 3.87
C PHE A 89 13.28 -8.26 2.49
N PHE A 90 12.30 -8.17 1.59
CA PHE A 90 12.49 -7.64 0.25
C PHE A 90 11.20 -7.00 -0.26
N ASP A 91 11.33 -5.79 -0.81
CA ASP A 91 10.30 -5.04 -1.53
C ASP A 91 10.93 -4.49 -2.82
N ASP A 92 10.18 -4.42 -3.91
CA ASP A 92 10.62 -3.78 -5.16
C ASP A 92 10.52 -2.26 -5.11
N THR A 93 10.02 -1.71 -4.01
CA THR A 93 9.90 -0.27 -3.81
C THR A 93 11.25 0.41 -3.94
N ARG A 94 11.26 1.44 -4.74
CA ARG A 94 12.40 2.31 -4.94
C ARG A 94 12.05 3.72 -4.51
N ILE A 95 13.05 4.46 -4.10
CA ILE A 95 12.95 5.88 -3.78
C ILE A 95 13.85 6.69 -4.72
N CYS A 96 13.29 7.76 -5.27
CA CYS A 96 14.07 8.81 -5.92
C CYS A 96 14.04 10.04 -5.05
N TYR A 97 15.20 10.63 -4.79
CA TYR A 97 15.30 11.83 -3.98
C TYR A 97 16.40 12.79 -4.46
N PHE A 98 16.29 14.04 -4.01
CA PHE A 98 17.31 15.07 -4.19
C PHE A 98 17.85 15.50 -2.83
N ASN A 99 19.17 15.78 -2.74
CA ASN A 99 19.77 16.49 -1.62
C ASN A 99 19.88 17.96 -1.99
N LEU A 100 19.04 18.83 -1.43
CA LEU A 100 19.00 20.24 -1.74
C LEU A 100 19.49 21.06 -0.55
N SER A 101 20.54 21.86 -0.75
CA SER A 101 21.04 22.79 0.25
C SER A 101 20.54 24.21 -0.03
N LEU A 102 19.85 24.79 0.94
CA LEU A 102 19.31 26.14 0.90
C LEU A 102 20.14 27.02 1.82
N SER A 103 21.21 27.63 1.26
CA SER A 103 22.30 28.27 2.01
C SER A 103 21.89 29.50 2.82
N ARG A 104 20.76 30.15 2.51
CA ARG A 104 20.32 31.39 3.20
C ARG A 104 18.80 31.37 3.41
N GLN A 105 18.35 32.10 4.42
CA GLN A 105 16.94 32.37 4.67
C GLN A 105 16.25 32.94 3.41
N GLY A 106 15.02 32.49 3.11
CA GLY A 106 14.26 32.88 1.94
C GLY A 106 14.74 32.22 0.62
N LYS A 107 15.83 31.44 0.64
CA LYS A 107 16.27 30.68 -0.54
C LYS A 107 15.22 29.63 -0.88
N LYS A 108 14.88 29.55 -2.17
CA LYS A 108 13.87 28.63 -2.68
C LYS A 108 14.47 27.57 -3.58
N ALA A 109 13.85 26.39 -3.57
CA ALA A 109 14.06 25.34 -4.53
C ALA A 109 12.69 24.73 -4.92
N ALA A 110 12.55 24.36 -6.18
CA ALA A 110 11.35 23.69 -6.68
C ALA A 110 11.71 22.30 -7.19
N VAL A 111 10.86 21.33 -6.86
CA VAL A 111 11.00 19.95 -7.30
C VAL A 111 9.72 19.51 -8.01
N GLN A 112 9.90 18.76 -9.09
CA GLN A 112 8.81 18.11 -9.80
C GLN A 112 9.11 16.62 -9.91
N PHE A 113 8.12 15.80 -9.56
CA PHE A 113 8.07 14.38 -9.83
C PHE A 113 6.86 14.08 -10.72
N ASN A 114 7.07 13.29 -11.77
CA ASN A 114 6.01 12.72 -12.58
C ASN A 114 6.07 11.20 -12.44
N ARG A 115 4.93 10.60 -12.12
CA ARG A 115 4.80 9.14 -12.01
C ARG A 115 3.52 8.65 -12.68
N THR A 116 3.53 7.39 -13.09
CA THR A 116 2.38 6.74 -13.71
C THR A 116 1.99 5.50 -12.93
N PHE A 117 0.73 5.42 -12.53
CA PHE A 117 0.10 4.23 -11.99
C PHE A 117 -0.40 3.39 -13.17
N HIS A 118 0.25 2.25 -13.42
CA HIS A 118 -0.06 1.36 -14.54
C HIS A 118 -1.23 0.41 -14.25
N ASP A 119 -1.49 0.15 -12.98
CA ASP A 119 -2.64 -0.61 -12.50
C ASP A 119 -3.37 0.18 -11.43
N LEU A 120 -4.62 0.55 -11.72
CA LEU A 120 -5.41 1.42 -10.85
C LEU A 120 -5.80 0.75 -9.52
N ARG A 121 -5.65 -0.58 -9.38
CA ARG A 121 -5.82 -1.26 -8.09
C ARG A 121 -4.79 -0.80 -7.06
N TYR A 122 -3.63 -0.30 -7.51
CA TYR A 122 -2.55 0.24 -6.67
C TYR A 122 -2.60 1.77 -6.52
N PHE A 123 -3.54 2.44 -7.18
CA PHE A 123 -3.84 3.85 -6.94
C PHE A 123 -4.87 3.97 -5.81
N THR A 124 -4.41 3.82 -4.57
CA THR A 124 -5.28 3.62 -3.40
C THR A 124 -5.42 4.83 -2.50
N HIS A 125 -4.38 5.68 -2.39
CA HIS A 125 -4.36 6.81 -1.47
C HIS A 125 -3.86 8.10 -2.12
N ILE A 126 -4.41 9.23 -1.63
CA ILE A 126 -3.85 10.58 -1.85
C ILE A 126 -3.77 11.25 -0.49
N TYR A 127 -2.55 11.44 0.05
CA TYR A 127 -2.32 12.08 1.34
C TYR A 127 -2.21 13.60 1.22
N PHE A 128 -2.73 14.31 2.23
CA PHE A 128 -2.73 15.77 2.28
C PHE A 128 -1.55 16.36 3.04
N PRO A 129 -1.13 15.83 4.19
CA PRO A 129 -0.01 16.37 4.95
C PRO A 129 1.33 16.11 4.27
N GLU A 130 2.35 16.81 4.74
CA GLU A 130 3.74 16.67 4.34
C GLU A 130 4.65 16.71 5.58
N GLU A 131 5.91 16.34 5.40
CA GLU A 131 6.93 16.37 6.46
C GLU A 131 7.25 17.79 6.96
N TYR A 132 6.90 18.83 6.20
CA TYR A 132 7.16 20.23 6.51
C TYR A 132 5.88 21.03 6.56
N PHE A 133 5.90 22.17 7.26
CA PHE A 133 4.77 23.11 7.26
C PHE A 133 4.43 23.55 5.83
N ILE A 134 3.14 23.52 5.48
CA ILE A 134 2.64 23.85 4.16
C ILE A 134 1.89 25.19 4.21
N ARG A 135 2.34 26.20 3.47
CA ARG A 135 1.58 27.45 3.29
C ARG A 135 0.35 27.23 2.42
N LYS A 136 0.50 26.50 1.31
CA LYS A 136 -0.60 26.17 0.39
C LYS A 136 -0.38 24.83 -0.30
N LYS A 137 -1.42 23.98 -0.30
CA LYS A 137 -1.45 22.77 -1.11
C LYS A 137 -2.73 22.74 -1.94
N ARG A 138 -2.62 22.27 -3.18
CA ARG A 138 -3.72 22.03 -4.10
C ARG A 138 -3.60 20.63 -4.68
N ILE A 139 -4.69 19.86 -4.58
CA ILE A 139 -4.79 18.53 -5.18
C ILE A 139 -5.92 18.58 -6.20
N THR A 140 -5.65 18.15 -7.44
CA THR A 140 -6.61 18.16 -8.54
C THR A 140 -6.79 16.75 -9.07
N VAL A 141 -8.02 16.23 -9.02
CA VAL A 141 -8.38 14.90 -9.47
C VAL A 141 -9.57 14.96 -10.41
N PRO A 142 -9.37 14.98 -11.74
CA PRO A 142 -10.43 14.75 -12.69
C PRO A 142 -10.79 13.26 -12.72
N ILE A 143 -12.07 12.94 -12.79
CA ILE A 143 -12.58 11.57 -12.98
C ILE A 143 -13.43 11.60 -14.26
N PRO A 144 -12.98 10.97 -15.35
CA PRO A 144 -13.73 10.88 -16.62
C PRO A 144 -15.08 10.20 -16.41
N ALA A 145 -16.10 10.63 -17.16
CA ALA A 145 -17.44 10.05 -17.12
C ALA A 145 -17.42 8.51 -17.34
N ALA A 146 -16.57 8.04 -18.25
CA ALA A 146 -16.34 6.61 -18.51
C ALA A 146 -15.81 5.84 -17.30
N LEU A 147 -15.20 6.52 -16.32
CA LEU A 147 -14.67 5.98 -15.08
C LEU A 147 -15.49 6.44 -13.85
N SER A 148 -16.76 6.77 -14.03
CA SER A 148 -17.66 7.29 -12.97
C SER A 148 -17.84 6.34 -11.78
N ARG A 149 -17.41 5.07 -11.92
CA ARG A 149 -17.34 4.11 -10.79
C ARG A 149 -16.27 4.47 -9.74
N PHE A 150 -15.26 5.26 -10.14
CA PHE A 150 -14.25 5.71 -9.19
C PHE A 150 -14.83 6.71 -8.19
N ARG A 151 -14.46 6.56 -6.94
CA ARG A 151 -14.85 7.42 -5.83
C ARG A 151 -13.63 7.85 -5.05
N LEU A 152 -13.71 9.07 -4.53
CA LEU A 152 -12.75 9.61 -3.57
C LEU A 152 -13.44 9.63 -2.20
N VAL A 153 -13.03 8.74 -1.31
CA VAL A 153 -13.59 8.64 0.04
C VAL A 153 -12.70 9.45 0.98
N GLU A 154 -13.26 10.52 1.53
CA GLU A 154 -12.57 11.43 2.44
C GLU A 154 -12.42 10.77 3.83
N LYS A 155 -11.20 10.70 4.34
CA LYS A 155 -10.86 10.14 5.65
C LYS A 155 -10.09 11.17 6.48
N ASN A 156 -10.44 11.29 7.76
CA ASN A 156 -9.82 12.17 8.75
C ASN A 156 -9.81 13.66 8.34
N PHE A 157 -10.79 14.10 7.54
CA PHE A 157 -10.87 15.48 7.10
C PHE A 157 -11.25 16.41 8.26
N GLY A 158 -10.48 17.49 8.41
CA GLY A 158 -10.78 18.61 9.30
C GLY A 158 -11.28 19.84 8.53
N PRO A 159 -11.70 20.88 9.24
CA PRO A 159 -12.29 22.09 8.63
C PRO A 159 -11.31 22.88 7.75
N GLY A 160 -10.01 22.57 7.78
CA GLY A 160 -8.98 23.25 6.99
C GLY A 160 -8.89 22.81 5.53
N ILE A 161 -9.58 21.73 5.15
CA ILE A 161 -9.59 21.20 3.78
C ILE A 161 -10.87 21.64 3.08
N ARG A 162 -10.73 22.33 1.96
CA ARG A 162 -11.85 22.74 1.11
C ARG A 162 -11.86 21.91 -0.16
N CYS A 163 -13.01 21.35 -0.51
CA CYS A 163 -13.24 20.64 -1.77
C CYS A 163 -14.20 21.44 -2.65
N GLU A 164 -13.76 21.72 -3.88
CA GLU A 164 -14.60 22.25 -4.94
C GLU A 164 -14.85 21.13 -5.95
N LYS A 165 -16.10 20.81 -6.21
CA LYS A 165 -16.50 19.80 -7.20
C LYS A 165 -17.24 20.49 -8.35
N SER A 166 -16.82 20.19 -9.58
CA SER A 166 -17.53 20.60 -10.80
C SER A 166 -17.69 19.42 -11.74
N VAL A 167 -18.66 19.51 -12.65
CA VAL A 167 -18.90 18.53 -13.70
C VAL A 167 -18.96 19.29 -15.02
N ASN A 168 -18.20 18.82 -16.01
CA ASN A 168 -18.21 19.42 -17.34
C ASN A 168 -19.39 18.91 -18.18
N LYS A 169 -19.52 19.39 -19.42
CA LYS A 169 -20.61 19.01 -20.34
C LYS A 169 -20.53 17.55 -20.77
N GLU A 170 -19.36 16.98 -20.78
CA GLU A 170 -19.05 15.59 -21.11
C GLU A 170 -19.35 14.64 -19.93
N GLY A 171 -19.71 15.17 -18.76
CA GLY A 171 -20.00 14.39 -17.54
C GLY A 171 -18.76 14.06 -16.70
N ASP A 172 -17.56 14.56 -17.06
CA ASP A 172 -16.37 14.37 -16.25
C ASP A 172 -16.46 15.18 -14.96
N SER A 173 -16.15 14.57 -13.86
CA SER A 173 -16.10 15.23 -12.56
C SER A 173 -14.69 15.74 -12.27
N LEU A 174 -14.58 16.98 -11.80
CA LEU A 174 -13.33 17.58 -11.35
C LEU A 174 -13.41 17.87 -9.85
N PHE A 175 -12.52 17.28 -9.10
CA PHE A 175 -12.34 17.55 -7.66
C PHE A 175 -11.08 18.38 -7.45
N VAL A 176 -11.22 19.50 -6.76
CA VAL A 176 -10.10 20.40 -6.40
C VAL A 176 -10.10 20.59 -4.90
N TYR A 177 -9.12 19.99 -4.24
CA TYR A 177 -8.89 20.15 -2.81
C TYR A 177 -7.85 21.23 -2.57
N THR A 178 -8.12 22.12 -1.62
CA THR A 178 -7.22 23.20 -1.25
C THR A 178 -7.04 23.26 0.27
N LEU A 179 -5.79 23.38 0.72
CA LEU A 179 -5.41 23.54 2.11
C LEU A 179 -4.47 24.74 2.26
N LYS A 180 -4.49 25.38 3.43
CA LYS A 180 -3.59 26.49 3.79
C LYS A 180 -3.16 26.37 5.24
N GLY A 181 -1.88 26.68 5.52
CA GLY A 181 -1.36 26.72 6.89
C GLY A 181 -1.41 25.37 7.59
N VAL A 182 -0.99 24.29 6.90
CA VAL A 182 -1.03 22.92 7.44
C VAL A 182 0.26 22.64 8.21
N PRO A 183 0.18 22.25 9.49
CA PRO A 183 1.35 21.84 10.25
C PRO A 183 2.09 20.66 9.60
N ALA A 184 3.39 20.58 9.85
CA ALA A 184 4.20 19.42 9.50
C ALA A 184 3.69 18.16 10.23
N THR A 185 3.73 17.01 9.57
CA THR A 185 3.50 15.74 10.26
C THR A 185 4.68 15.43 11.17
N ARG A 186 4.38 14.93 12.37
CA ARG A 186 5.40 14.46 13.30
C ARG A 186 5.21 12.96 13.52
N LYS A 187 6.27 12.21 13.38
CA LYS A 187 6.29 10.82 13.81
C LYS A 187 6.59 10.79 15.31
N GLU A 188 5.70 10.16 16.03
CA GLU A 188 5.86 9.86 17.45
C GLU A 188 6.06 8.36 17.59
N GLU A 189 6.87 7.96 18.57
CA GLU A 189 7.05 6.55 18.89
C GLU A 189 5.70 5.94 19.31
N ALA A 190 5.39 4.76 18.79
CA ALA A 190 4.11 4.06 19.00
C ALA A 190 2.84 4.82 18.55
N ALA A 191 2.97 5.83 17.67
CA ALA A 191 1.80 6.47 17.09
C ALA A 191 1.05 5.49 16.18
N PRO A 192 -0.29 5.62 16.06
CA PRO A 192 -1.05 4.90 15.05
C PRO A 192 -0.53 5.18 13.64
N ALA A 193 -0.85 4.30 12.69
CA ALA A 193 -0.46 4.48 11.29
C ALA A 193 -1.02 5.78 10.69
N ASP A 194 -0.33 6.32 9.68
CA ASP A 194 -0.65 7.62 9.05
C ASP A 194 -2.09 7.69 8.54
N ASN A 195 -2.64 6.57 8.03
CA ASN A 195 -4.02 6.46 7.56
C ASN A 195 -5.06 6.55 8.70
N CYS A 196 -4.67 6.27 9.94
CA CYS A 196 -5.51 6.47 11.12
C CYS A 196 -5.53 7.94 11.58
N LEU A 197 -4.44 8.68 11.35
CA LEU A 197 -4.22 10.01 11.92
C LEU A 197 -4.47 11.14 10.93
N TYR A 198 -4.01 11.00 9.70
CA TYR A 198 -3.90 12.14 8.79
C TYR A 198 -5.01 12.16 7.73
N PRO A 199 -5.41 13.38 7.30
CA PRO A 199 -6.35 13.52 6.20
C PRO A 199 -5.82 12.91 4.91
N HIS A 200 -6.65 12.07 4.31
CA HIS A 200 -6.34 11.45 3.03
C HIS A 200 -7.61 11.10 2.25
N LEU A 201 -7.45 10.84 0.96
CA LEU A 201 -8.48 10.24 0.13
C LEU A 201 -8.15 8.75 -0.06
N LEU A 202 -9.12 7.89 0.19
CA LEU A 202 -9.11 6.54 -0.34
C LEU A 202 -9.72 6.56 -1.74
N VAL A 203 -9.02 5.97 -2.69
CA VAL A 203 -9.50 5.81 -4.06
C VAL A 203 -10.12 4.42 -4.19
N THR A 204 -11.39 4.36 -4.57
CA THR A 204 -12.10 3.12 -4.86
C THR A 204 -12.64 3.17 -6.29
N GLY A 205 -13.04 2.00 -6.83
CA GLY A 205 -13.59 1.87 -8.18
C GLY A 205 -12.87 0.90 -9.10
N PRO A 206 -11.62 0.50 -8.86
CA PRO A 206 -11.01 -0.61 -9.58
C PRO A 206 -11.79 -1.91 -9.39
N PHE A 207 -12.33 -2.13 -8.19
CA PHE A 207 -13.27 -3.21 -7.88
C PHE A 207 -14.68 -2.65 -7.81
N ALA A 208 -15.65 -3.38 -8.40
CA ALA A 208 -17.07 -2.98 -8.37
C ALA A 208 -17.64 -2.99 -6.95
N ASP A 209 -17.22 -3.98 -6.16
CA ASP A 209 -17.62 -4.21 -4.79
C ASP A 209 -16.56 -5.04 -4.05
N VAL A 210 -16.77 -5.29 -2.77
CA VAL A 210 -15.89 -6.10 -1.93
C VAL A 210 -15.78 -7.55 -2.43
N GLN A 211 -16.85 -8.10 -2.98
CA GLN A 211 -16.86 -9.46 -3.53
C GLN A 211 -15.96 -9.56 -4.77
N ALA A 212 -15.98 -8.55 -5.63
CA ALA A 212 -15.09 -8.47 -6.79
C ALA A 212 -13.61 -8.41 -6.36
N MET A 213 -13.30 -7.67 -5.28
CA MET A 213 -11.95 -7.62 -4.71
C MET A 213 -11.51 -8.99 -4.18
N TYR A 214 -12.35 -9.64 -3.38
CA TYR A 214 -12.01 -10.98 -2.86
C TYR A 214 -11.94 -12.04 -3.94
N ARG A 215 -12.79 -11.99 -4.99
CA ARG A 215 -12.67 -12.89 -6.15
C ARG A 215 -11.32 -12.71 -6.84
N TRP A 216 -10.85 -11.48 -7.00
CA TRP A 216 -9.54 -11.21 -7.58
C TRP A 216 -8.40 -11.77 -6.70
N LEU A 217 -8.41 -11.51 -5.39
CA LEU A 217 -7.42 -12.03 -4.44
C LEU A 217 -7.40 -13.57 -4.41
N ASN A 218 -8.59 -14.20 -4.34
CA ASN A 218 -8.70 -15.65 -4.38
C ASN A 218 -8.23 -16.22 -5.73
N GLY A 219 -8.49 -15.52 -6.84
CA GLY A 219 -7.96 -15.91 -8.15
C GLY A 219 -6.44 -15.94 -8.18
N LEU A 220 -5.76 -15.01 -7.49
CA LEU A 220 -4.31 -15.05 -7.35
C LEU A 220 -3.81 -16.25 -6.53
N ALA A 221 -4.59 -16.64 -5.50
CA ALA A 221 -4.26 -17.80 -4.65
C ALA A 221 -4.53 -19.16 -5.32
N GLU A 222 -5.48 -19.22 -6.27
CA GLU A 222 -5.79 -20.45 -6.99
C GLU A 222 -4.81 -20.76 -8.14
N VAL A 223 -3.95 -19.81 -8.53
CA VAL A 223 -2.92 -20.05 -9.54
C VAL A 223 -1.89 -21.03 -9.00
N ASP A 224 -2.01 -22.30 -9.41
CA ASP A 224 -1.09 -23.39 -9.04
C ASP A 224 -0.96 -23.60 -7.51
N CYS A 225 -2.11 -23.81 -6.85
CA CYS A 225 -2.17 -24.18 -5.42
C CYS A 225 -1.97 -25.70 -5.18
N THR A 226 -1.44 -26.44 -6.16
CA THR A 226 -1.24 -27.89 -6.06
C THR A 226 -0.08 -28.25 -5.13
N LEU A 227 -0.27 -29.28 -4.33
CA LEU A 227 0.76 -29.92 -3.52
C LEU A 227 0.58 -31.44 -3.63
N PRO A 228 1.23 -32.10 -4.60
CA PRO A 228 1.00 -33.53 -4.87
C PRO A 228 1.22 -34.44 -3.67
N GLN A 229 2.12 -34.07 -2.75
CA GLN A 229 2.40 -34.84 -1.53
C GLN A 229 1.54 -34.41 -0.32
N ALA A 230 0.46 -33.62 -0.50
CA ALA A 230 -0.30 -33.06 0.62
C ALA A 230 -0.94 -34.18 1.48
N GLU A 231 -1.57 -35.17 0.84
CA GLU A 231 -2.19 -36.29 1.54
C GLU A 231 -1.16 -37.11 2.36
N MET A 232 -0.07 -37.52 1.73
CA MET A 232 1.02 -38.25 2.39
C MET A 232 1.58 -37.47 3.59
N LEU A 233 1.84 -36.17 3.41
CA LEU A 233 2.38 -35.31 4.45
C LEU A 233 1.37 -35.14 5.62
N THR A 234 0.07 -35.00 5.31
CA THR A 234 -0.94 -34.85 6.36
C THR A 234 -1.18 -36.16 7.12
N ASP A 235 -1.10 -37.31 6.47
CA ASP A 235 -1.15 -38.62 7.10
C ASP A 235 0.03 -38.81 8.08
N GLU A 236 1.23 -38.37 7.69
CA GLU A 236 2.40 -38.37 8.57
C GLU A 236 2.22 -37.43 9.78
N ILE A 237 1.79 -36.18 9.55
CA ILE A 237 1.55 -35.18 10.62
C ILE A 237 0.49 -35.65 11.62
N THR A 238 -0.55 -36.31 11.14
CA THR A 238 -1.71 -36.68 11.93
C THR A 238 -1.75 -38.18 12.31
N ALA A 239 -0.61 -38.87 12.16
CA ALA A 239 -0.51 -40.30 12.46
C ALA A 239 -1.00 -40.60 13.89
N GLY A 240 -1.90 -41.57 14.01
CA GLY A 240 -2.51 -41.97 15.27
C GLY A 240 -3.59 -41.03 15.81
N CYS A 241 -3.94 -39.96 15.13
CA CYS A 241 -5.04 -39.08 15.52
C CYS A 241 -6.37 -39.61 15.02
N THR A 242 -7.33 -39.79 15.93
CA THR A 242 -8.72 -40.11 15.61
C THR A 242 -9.63 -38.88 15.71
N ASP A 243 -9.28 -37.92 16.54
CA ASP A 243 -10.02 -36.66 16.74
C ASP A 243 -9.70 -35.63 15.66
N GLU A 244 -10.74 -35.07 15.04
CA GLU A 244 -10.61 -34.08 13.95
C GLU A 244 -10.00 -32.76 14.42
N LEU A 245 -10.32 -32.30 15.63
CA LEU A 245 -9.72 -31.08 16.19
C LEU A 245 -8.23 -31.27 16.46
N GLU A 246 -7.81 -32.46 16.87
CA GLU A 246 -6.40 -32.77 17.07
C GLU A 246 -5.66 -32.83 15.72
N LYS A 247 -6.28 -33.38 14.67
CA LYS A 247 -5.71 -33.31 13.30
C LYS A 247 -5.51 -31.85 12.84
N ILE A 248 -6.52 -31.02 13.02
CA ILE A 248 -6.44 -29.58 12.70
C ILE A 248 -5.31 -28.91 13.47
N ARG A 249 -5.23 -29.15 14.78
CA ARG A 249 -4.19 -28.59 15.68
C ARG A 249 -2.78 -28.97 15.23
N ARG A 250 -2.56 -30.25 14.93
CA ARG A 250 -1.23 -30.73 14.47
C ARG A 250 -0.84 -30.17 13.13
N THR A 251 -1.78 -30.08 12.17
CA THR A 251 -1.51 -29.48 10.86
C THR A 251 -1.18 -27.99 10.99
N TYR A 252 -1.89 -27.26 11.83
CA TYR A 252 -1.61 -25.87 12.14
C TYR A 252 -0.23 -25.72 12.81
N ALA A 253 0.05 -26.48 13.85
CA ALA A 253 1.32 -26.46 14.56
C ALA A 253 2.50 -26.84 13.64
N TYR A 254 2.28 -27.77 12.69
CA TYR A 254 3.30 -28.13 11.71
C TYR A 254 3.72 -26.90 10.87
N VAL A 255 2.76 -26.11 10.36
CA VAL A 255 3.08 -24.92 9.57
C VAL A 255 3.81 -23.90 10.45
N GLN A 256 3.32 -23.60 11.65
CA GLN A 256 3.95 -22.65 12.56
C GLN A 256 5.39 -23.03 12.94
N GLN A 257 5.67 -24.29 13.15
CA GLN A 257 6.97 -24.76 13.63
C GLN A 257 7.99 -25.01 12.52
N ASN A 258 7.52 -25.29 11.29
CA ASN A 258 8.39 -25.70 10.19
C ASN A 258 8.53 -24.66 9.08
N ILE A 259 7.71 -23.62 9.07
CA ILE A 259 7.76 -22.54 8.09
C ILE A 259 8.09 -21.24 8.81
N ARG A 260 9.20 -20.63 8.43
CA ARG A 260 9.58 -19.32 8.98
C ARG A 260 8.85 -18.21 8.28
N TYR A 261 8.26 -17.28 9.01
CA TYR A 261 7.68 -16.06 8.42
C TYR A 261 8.78 -15.14 7.88
N ILE A 262 8.68 -14.81 6.60
CA ILE A 262 9.54 -13.82 5.94
C ILE A 262 8.66 -13.04 4.96
N ALA A 263 8.49 -11.74 5.18
CA ALA A 263 7.70 -10.89 4.30
C ALA A 263 8.47 -10.56 3.01
N PHE A 264 7.87 -10.92 1.87
CA PHE A 264 8.28 -10.49 0.54
C PHE A 264 7.14 -9.72 -0.11
N GLU A 265 7.34 -8.44 -0.35
CA GLU A 265 6.33 -7.55 -0.91
C GLU A 265 6.80 -7.00 -2.26
N ASN A 266 7.05 -7.89 -3.22
CA ASN A 266 7.51 -7.54 -4.56
C ASN A 266 6.32 -7.46 -5.52
N GLY A 267 5.90 -6.25 -5.89
CA GLY A 267 4.90 -6.00 -6.91
C GLY A 267 3.64 -6.86 -6.73
N LEU A 268 3.31 -7.68 -7.73
CA LEU A 268 2.17 -8.60 -7.65
C LEU A 268 2.30 -9.62 -6.51
N ALA A 269 3.51 -10.00 -6.11
CA ALA A 269 3.74 -10.91 -4.99
C ALA A 269 3.32 -10.29 -3.64
N GLY A 270 3.18 -8.96 -3.53
CA GLY A 270 2.53 -8.34 -2.39
C GLY A 270 1.08 -8.81 -2.15
N HIS A 271 0.41 -9.37 -3.19
CA HIS A 271 -0.96 -9.88 -3.11
C HIS A 271 -1.09 -11.34 -3.52
N ARG A 272 -0.20 -11.85 -4.37
CA ARG A 272 -0.16 -13.25 -4.81
C ARG A 272 0.67 -14.09 -3.84
N PRO A 273 0.10 -15.13 -3.21
CA PRO A 273 0.87 -16.03 -2.36
C PRO A 273 1.90 -16.84 -3.16
N ASP A 274 3.00 -17.21 -2.52
CA ASP A 274 3.87 -18.27 -3.01
C ASP A 274 3.11 -19.60 -3.07
N ARG A 275 3.49 -20.45 -4.03
CA ARG A 275 2.91 -21.80 -4.19
C ARG A 275 3.15 -22.65 -2.94
N PRO A 276 2.21 -23.49 -2.51
CA PRO A 276 2.38 -24.36 -1.33
C PRO A 276 3.63 -25.23 -1.42
N ALA A 277 3.93 -25.78 -2.61
CA ALA A 277 5.12 -26.60 -2.83
C ALA A 277 6.42 -25.79 -2.62
N GLU A 278 6.45 -24.54 -3.05
CA GLU A 278 7.62 -23.68 -2.86
C GLU A 278 7.81 -23.26 -1.41
N VAL A 279 6.73 -22.88 -0.70
CA VAL A 279 6.79 -22.56 0.74
C VAL A 279 7.31 -23.75 1.53
N LEU A 280 6.78 -24.95 1.24
CA LEU A 280 7.22 -26.19 1.90
C LEU A 280 8.70 -26.51 1.60
N ARG A 281 9.13 -26.36 0.34
CA ARG A 281 10.52 -26.61 -0.07
C ARG A 281 11.51 -25.61 0.55
N LYS A 282 11.15 -24.33 0.55
CA LYS A 282 12.00 -23.23 1.05
C LYS A 282 12.01 -23.15 2.59
N ARG A 283 10.99 -23.70 3.27
CA ARG A 283 10.78 -23.59 4.70
C ARG A 283 10.57 -22.15 5.19
N TYR A 284 10.15 -21.26 4.31
CA TYR A 284 9.69 -19.93 4.66
C TYR A 284 8.59 -19.44 3.69
N GLY A 285 7.83 -18.45 4.15
CA GLY A 285 6.80 -17.78 3.37
C GLY A 285 6.30 -16.53 4.10
N ASP A 286 5.57 -15.68 3.38
CA ASP A 286 4.85 -14.58 3.97
C ASP A 286 3.46 -15.04 4.51
N CYS A 287 2.65 -14.10 5.03
CA CYS A 287 1.32 -14.42 5.57
C CYS A 287 0.46 -15.19 4.56
N LYS A 288 0.48 -14.77 3.29
CA LYS A 288 -0.31 -15.37 2.21
C LYS A 288 0.17 -16.78 1.87
N GLY A 289 1.48 -16.96 1.74
CA GLY A 289 2.10 -18.24 1.44
C GLY A 289 1.87 -19.27 2.54
N MET A 290 2.04 -18.88 3.80
CA MET A 290 1.79 -19.73 4.97
C MET A 290 0.30 -20.08 5.09
N ALA A 291 -0.61 -19.11 4.90
CA ALA A 291 -2.04 -19.35 4.89
C ALA A 291 -2.49 -20.29 3.77
N LEU A 292 -1.93 -20.13 2.56
CA LEU A 292 -2.25 -21.00 1.43
C LEU A 292 -1.72 -22.43 1.63
N LEU A 293 -0.51 -22.60 2.17
CA LEU A 293 0.01 -23.91 2.54
C LEU A 293 -0.89 -24.59 3.57
N LEU A 294 -1.23 -23.90 4.66
CA LEU A 294 -2.13 -24.43 5.70
C LEU A 294 -3.49 -24.81 5.15
N ARG A 295 -4.11 -23.93 4.34
CA ARG A 295 -5.36 -24.23 3.63
C ARG A 295 -5.24 -25.50 2.78
N THR A 296 -4.16 -25.64 2.04
CA THR A 296 -3.94 -26.79 1.15
C THR A 296 -3.82 -28.11 1.93
N LEU A 297 -3.09 -28.11 3.03
CA LEU A 297 -2.95 -29.28 3.90
C LEU A 297 -4.27 -29.65 4.60
N LEU A 298 -5.04 -28.68 5.07
CA LEU A 298 -6.35 -28.93 5.68
C LEU A 298 -7.38 -29.43 4.67
N LYS A 299 -7.37 -28.89 3.45
CA LYS A 299 -8.25 -29.38 2.36
C LYS A 299 -7.92 -30.80 1.94
N ALA A 300 -6.64 -31.21 1.93
CA ALA A 300 -6.23 -32.60 1.66
C ALA A 300 -6.83 -33.60 2.69
N GLN A 301 -7.14 -33.13 3.90
CA GLN A 301 -7.81 -33.90 4.93
C GLN A 301 -9.36 -33.82 4.90
N GLY A 302 -9.94 -33.12 3.89
CA GLY A 302 -11.39 -32.96 3.74
C GLY A 302 -12.00 -31.79 4.51
N PHE A 303 -11.21 -30.93 5.17
CA PHE A 303 -11.73 -29.78 5.92
C PHE A 303 -12.10 -28.61 5.01
N ASP A 304 -13.15 -27.85 5.36
CA ASP A 304 -13.52 -26.60 4.68
C ASP A 304 -12.61 -25.44 5.15
N ALA A 305 -11.45 -25.35 4.52
CA ALA A 305 -10.45 -24.33 4.77
C ALA A 305 -10.39 -23.34 3.60
N ARG A 306 -10.32 -22.05 3.91
CA ARG A 306 -10.37 -20.93 2.95
C ARG A 306 -9.31 -19.89 3.26
N MET A 307 -8.93 -19.10 2.25
CA MET A 307 -8.12 -17.88 2.46
C MET A 307 -9.01 -16.79 3.04
N ALA A 308 -8.48 -16.04 4.00
CA ALA A 308 -9.09 -14.82 4.51
C ALA A 308 -8.08 -13.68 4.46
N TYR A 309 -8.57 -12.48 4.17
CA TYR A 309 -7.77 -11.25 4.10
C TYR A 309 -8.38 -10.20 5.01
N ILE A 310 -7.57 -9.52 5.79
CA ILE A 310 -8.01 -8.52 6.76
C ILE A 310 -7.11 -7.28 6.75
N GLY A 311 -7.63 -6.17 7.27
CA GLY A 311 -6.81 -5.07 7.80
C GLY A 311 -6.51 -5.34 9.27
N THR A 312 -5.23 -5.21 9.65
CA THR A 312 -4.82 -5.18 11.06
C THR A 312 -5.12 -3.80 11.66
N ASP A 313 -4.78 -3.58 12.93
CA ASP A 313 -5.01 -2.32 13.64
C ASP A 313 -4.35 -1.10 12.99
N ASP A 314 -3.37 -1.33 12.10
CA ASP A 314 -2.75 -0.27 11.28
C ASP A 314 -3.61 0.20 10.11
N ILE A 315 -4.76 -0.44 9.86
CA ILE A 315 -5.66 -0.11 8.75
C ILE A 315 -6.96 0.51 9.27
N ALA A 316 -7.16 1.79 8.97
CA ALA A 316 -8.29 2.56 9.46
C ALA A 316 -9.65 2.25 8.79
N SER A 317 -9.68 1.49 7.71
CA SER A 317 -10.89 1.26 6.91
C SER A 317 -11.15 -0.22 6.70
N SER A 318 -12.41 -0.64 6.88
CA SER A 318 -12.83 -1.99 6.55
C SER A 318 -12.98 -2.19 5.03
N PRO A 319 -12.61 -3.35 4.48
CA PRO A 319 -12.88 -3.71 3.10
C PRO A 319 -14.39 -3.66 2.75
N ASP A 320 -15.26 -3.94 3.72
CA ASP A 320 -16.71 -3.92 3.55
C ASP A 320 -17.25 -2.49 3.33
N GLU A 321 -16.55 -1.49 3.90
CA GLU A 321 -16.89 -0.08 3.69
C GLU A 321 -16.31 0.45 2.38
N VAL A 322 -15.07 0.07 2.07
CA VAL A 322 -14.32 0.60 0.92
C VAL A 322 -13.58 -0.54 0.22
N PRO A 323 -14.05 -1.00 -0.96
CA PRO A 323 -13.41 -2.09 -1.71
C PRO A 323 -12.12 -1.61 -2.38
N THR A 324 -11.05 -1.54 -1.61
CA THR A 324 -9.70 -1.13 -2.04
C THR A 324 -8.64 -2.02 -1.42
N LEU A 325 -7.53 -2.25 -2.11
CA LEU A 325 -6.40 -3.00 -1.57
C LEU A 325 -5.77 -2.33 -0.34
N ALA A 326 -5.98 -1.03 -0.17
CA ALA A 326 -5.54 -0.30 1.03
C ALA A 326 -6.25 -0.72 2.33
N ALA A 327 -7.37 -1.42 2.23
CA ALA A 327 -8.14 -1.87 3.38
C ALA A 327 -7.70 -3.26 3.90
N ILE A 328 -6.65 -3.85 3.32
CA ILE A 328 -6.11 -5.15 3.70
C ILE A 328 -4.59 -5.12 3.74
N ASN A 329 -3.99 -5.77 4.73
CA ASN A 329 -2.54 -5.92 4.85
C ASN A 329 -2.11 -7.28 5.42
N HIS A 330 -3.07 -8.17 5.71
CA HIS A 330 -2.76 -9.49 6.27
C HIS A 330 -3.67 -10.58 5.70
N ALA A 331 -3.15 -11.82 5.70
CA ALA A 331 -3.88 -13.00 5.27
C ALA A 331 -3.67 -14.17 6.23
N PHE A 332 -4.70 -14.96 6.45
CA PHE A 332 -4.67 -16.16 7.28
C PHE A 332 -5.61 -17.26 6.73
N CYS A 333 -5.54 -18.45 7.30
CA CYS A 333 -6.44 -19.54 6.95
C CYS A 333 -7.68 -19.51 7.84
N LEU A 334 -8.85 -19.43 7.22
CA LEU A 334 -10.15 -19.53 7.88
C LEU A 334 -10.71 -20.96 7.72
N LEU A 335 -10.98 -21.62 8.82
CA LEU A 335 -11.50 -22.98 8.85
C LEU A 335 -12.94 -22.99 9.35
N PHE A 336 -13.82 -23.71 8.65
CA PHE A 336 -15.17 -24.02 9.10
C PHE A 336 -15.23 -25.49 9.51
N HIS A 337 -15.60 -25.74 10.77
CA HIS A 337 -15.67 -27.09 11.31
C HIS A 337 -16.77 -27.18 12.37
N GLN A 338 -17.69 -28.13 12.22
CA GLN A 338 -18.83 -28.40 13.13
C GLN A 338 -19.63 -27.13 13.49
N GLY A 339 -19.94 -26.29 12.48
CA GLY A 339 -20.70 -25.04 12.65
C GLY A 339 -19.91 -23.89 13.30
N LYS A 340 -18.64 -24.07 13.63
CA LYS A 340 -17.75 -23.05 14.19
C LYS A 340 -16.75 -22.53 13.14
N ARG A 341 -16.29 -21.31 13.34
CA ARG A 341 -15.22 -20.68 12.57
C ARG A 341 -13.95 -20.61 13.43
N TYR A 342 -12.83 -21.00 12.84
CA TYR A 342 -11.51 -20.92 13.46
C TYR A 342 -10.59 -20.06 12.58
N CYS A 343 -10.04 -19.00 13.15
CA CYS A 343 -9.01 -18.18 12.50
C CYS A 343 -7.65 -18.82 12.82
N LEU A 344 -7.02 -19.37 11.81
CA LEU A 344 -5.75 -20.06 11.95
C LEU A 344 -4.64 -19.21 11.32
N ASP A 345 -4.04 -18.34 12.12
CA ASP A 345 -2.91 -17.51 11.73
C ASP A 345 -1.62 -18.21 12.12
N ALA A 346 -0.87 -18.64 11.11
CA ALA A 346 0.36 -19.40 11.30
C ALA A 346 1.63 -18.55 11.28
N THR A 347 1.50 -17.20 11.17
CA THR A 347 2.64 -16.26 11.09
C THR A 347 3.29 -15.98 12.44
#